data_5596b2690bdd4f79cf127553f68a5d81
#
_entry.id   5596b2690bdd4f79cf127553f68a5d81
#
_cell.length_a   1.000
_cell.length_b   1.000
_cell.length_c   1.000
_cell.angle_alpha   90.00
_cell.angle_beta   90.00
_cell.angle_gamma   90.00
#
_symmetry.space_group_name_H-M   'P 1'
#
loop_
_entity.id
_entity.type
_entity.pdbx_description
1 polymer ?
#
loop_
_entity_poly.entity_id
_entity_poly.type
_entity_poly.pdbx_seq_one_letter_code
_entity_poly.pdbx_strand_id
1 'polypeptide(L)'
;MVASQDSPALVTPRKRRSIIVAAGAASLMALALAAFSSVGRWLVVEDPLAKARAIAVLSGRMPVRAREAAKLYRQGYAPEVWLTHPAEPGESLKAMGLAYEGEEVYSARVLIHEGVPARAIHVLEPPIVNTADEVKVLGAALAHEPDRSVILVTSKAHTRRVRLLWRKLAPPNCRGMVRAAREDRFDPGHWWRSSGDALEVVREVLGLLNAWAGLPLTPTR
;
A
#
# COMPACT_ATOMS: atom_id res chain seq x y z
N MET A 1 9.85 64.01 44.21
CA MET A 1 9.54 63.19 42.96
C MET A 1 10.46 61.97 42.98
N VAL A 2 9.97 60.87 43.56
CA VAL A 2 10.75 59.60 43.74
C VAL A 2 10.36 58.69 42.65
N ALA A 3 11.32 58.39 41.78
CA ALA A 3 11.13 57.36 40.69
C ALA A 3 11.11 55.96 41.31
N SER A 4 9.97 55.32 41.21
CA SER A 4 9.83 53.86 41.50
C SER A 4 10.61 53.06 40.47
N GLN A 5 11.69 52.40 40.89
CA GLN A 5 12.40 51.43 40.06
C GLN A 5 11.67 50.09 40.20
N ASP A 6 10.91 49.70 39.16
CA ASP A 6 10.38 48.35 39.03
C ASP A 6 11.55 47.37 38.76
N SER A 7 11.95 46.66 39.80
CA SER A 7 12.93 45.57 39.66
C SER A 7 12.29 44.38 38.93
N PRO A 8 12.94 43.79 37.90
CA PRO A 8 12.43 42.61 37.22
C PRO A 8 12.33 41.43 38.18
N ALA A 9 11.15 40.85 38.30
CA ALA A 9 10.88 39.73 39.18
C ALA A 9 11.72 38.52 38.76
N LEU A 10 12.73 38.15 39.55
CA LEU A 10 13.56 36.98 39.38
C LEU A 10 12.70 35.72 39.49
N VAL A 11 12.58 34.97 38.36
CA VAL A 11 11.86 33.70 38.31
C VAL A 11 12.56 32.72 39.24
N THR A 12 11.86 32.20 40.24
CA THR A 12 12.42 31.28 41.22
C THR A 12 12.88 29.96 40.52
N PRO A 13 13.96 29.30 40.95
CA PRO A 13 14.52 28.11 40.29
C PRO A 13 13.49 26.98 40.14
N ARG A 14 12.52 26.89 41.02
CA ARG A 14 11.42 25.92 40.97
C ARG A 14 10.46 26.23 39.83
N LYS A 15 10.10 27.49 39.57
CA LYS A 15 9.27 27.92 38.44
C LYS A 15 9.99 27.71 37.11
N ARG A 16 11.30 27.96 37.03
CA ARG A 16 12.12 27.72 35.84
C ARG A 16 12.17 26.21 35.47
N ARG A 17 12.30 25.35 36.46
CA ARG A 17 12.27 23.89 36.24
C ARG A 17 10.92 23.40 35.74
N SER A 18 9.81 23.89 36.29
CA SER A 18 8.47 23.58 35.85
C SER A 18 8.21 24.03 34.40
N ILE A 19 8.69 25.21 34.01
CA ILE A 19 8.57 25.74 32.65
C ILE A 19 9.36 24.83 31.64
N ILE A 20 10.56 24.43 32.02
CA ILE A 20 11.39 23.56 31.17
C ILE A 20 10.71 22.19 30.96
N VAL A 21 10.17 21.61 32.03
CA VAL A 21 9.45 20.32 31.94
C VAL A 21 8.18 20.45 31.10
N ALA A 22 7.41 21.53 31.29
CA ALA A 22 6.21 21.78 30.49
C ALA A 22 6.54 22.00 28.99
N ALA A 23 7.59 22.76 28.70
CA ALA A 23 8.05 22.97 27.33
C ALA A 23 8.53 21.67 26.68
N GLY A 24 9.26 20.83 27.43
CA GLY A 24 9.68 19.50 26.96
C GLY A 24 8.49 18.57 26.65
N ALA A 25 7.49 18.55 27.55
CA ALA A 25 6.28 17.76 27.35
C ALA A 25 5.47 18.26 26.13
N ALA A 26 5.34 19.59 25.98
CA ALA A 26 4.68 20.17 24.81
C ALA A 26 5.40 19.84 23.50
N SER A 27 6.72 19.89 23.50
CA SER A 27 7.53 19.51 22.32
C SER A 27 7.39 18.04 21.96
N LEU A 28 7.40 17.14 22.95
CA LEU A 28 7.17 15.70 22.73
C LEU A 28 5.77 15.42 22.17
N MET A 29 4.77 16.11 22.71
CA MET A 29 3.40 15.99 22.19
C MET A 29 3.29 16.49 20.76
N ALA A 30 3.89 17.63 20.43
CA ALA A 30 3.91 18.15 19.06
C ALA A 30 4.61 17.19 18.09
N LEU A 31 5.74 16.59 18.48
CA LEU A 31 6.44 15.57 17.70
C LEU A 31 5.59 14.31 17.51
N ALA A 32 4.90 13.84 18.54
CA ALA A 32 4.02 12.68 18.47
C ALA A 32 2.84 12.94 17.51
N LEU A 33 2.22 14.11 17.58
CA LEU A 33 1.14 14.52 16.68
C LEU A 33 1.64 14.66 15.23
N ALA A 34 2.82 15.22 15.02
CA ALA A 34 3.44 15.32 13.70
C ALA A 34 3.77 13.92 13.14
N ALA A 35 4.34 13.03 13.94
CA ALA A 35 4.60 11.65 13.56
C ALA A 35 3.30 10.92 13.20
N PHE A 36 2.28 11.00 14.05
CA PHE A 36 0.96 10.41 13.82
C PHE A 36 0.35 10.91 12.51
N SER A 37 0.30 12.23 12.29
CA SER A 37 -0.30 12.80 11.09
C SER A 37 0.48 12.46 9.81
N SER A 38 1.78 12.19 9.90
CA SER A 38 2.62 11.86 8.75
C SER A 38 2.51 10.41 8.29
N VAL A 39 1.99 9.48 9.13
CA VAL A 39 1.94 8.03 8.83
C VAL A 39 1.22 7.74 7.52
N GLY A 40 0.09 8.38 7.24
CA GLY A 40 -0.64 8.17 6.00
C GLY A 40 0.18 8.53 4.76
N ARG A 41 0.88 9.68 4.79
CA ARG A 41 1.78 10.09 3.70
C ARG A 41 2.99 9.16 3.59
N TRP A 42 3.53 8.72 4.72
CA TRP A 42 4.64 7.78 4.76
C TRP A 42 4.29 6.43 4.13
N LEU A 43 3.05 5.95 4.25
CA LEU A 43 2.60 4.71 3.62
C LEU A 43 2.60 4.79 2.08
N VAL A 44 2.37 5.96 1.51
CA VAL A 44 2.27 6.13 0.05
C VAL A 44 3.65 6.30 -0.56
N VAL A 45 4.03 5.37 -1.40
CA VAL A 45 5.28 5.41 -2.16
C VAL A 45 5.03 4.97 -3.60
N GLU A 46 5.64 5.68 -4.55
CA GLU A 46 5.58 5.32 -5.96
C GLU A 46 6.99 5.31 -6.54
N ASP A 47 7.17 4.52 -7.58
CA ASP A 47 8.41 4.47 -8.34
C ASP A 47 8.24 5.23 -9.67
N PRO A 48 9.31 5.82 -10.22
CA PRO A 48 9.30 6.31 -11.59
C PRO A 48 8.95 5.17 -12.55
N LEU A 49 7.93 5.39 -13.38
CA LEU A 49 7.48 4.39 -14.34
C LEU A 49 8.39 4.36 -15.57
N ALA A 50 8.64 3.16 -16.06
CA ALA A 50 9.23 2.87 -17.36
C ALA A 50 8.37 1.79 -18.05
N LYS A 51 8.62 1.56 -19.34
CA LYS A 51 8.03 0.40 -20.03
C LYS A 51 8.41 -0.88 -19.31
N ALA A 52 7.50 -1.83 -19.27
CA ALA A 52 7.63 -3.09 -18.56
C ALA A 52 7.02 -4.24 -19.37
N ARG A 53 7.33 -5.47 -18.98
CA ARG A 53 6.76 -6.67 -19.56
C ARG A 53 5.25 -6.76 -19.32
N ALA A 54 4.82 -6.41 -18.10
CA ALA A 54 3.43 -6.46 -17.72
C ALA A 54 3.05 -5.37 -16.70
N ILE A 55 1.74 -5.11 -16.61
CA ILE A 55 1.11 -4.36 -15.52
C ILE A 55 0.38 -5.38 -14.66
N ALA A 56 0.82 -5.57 -13.42
CA ALA A 56 0.17 -6.46 -12.48
C ALA A 56 -0.84 -5.69 -11.62
N VAL A 57 -2.08 -6.16 -11.59
CA VAL A 57 -3.14 -5.64 -10.71
C VAL A 57 -3.18 -6.52 -9.48
N LEU A 58 -2.78 -5.98 -8.35
CA LEU A 58 -2.85 -6.69 -7.08
C LEU A 58 -4.31 -6.79 -6.62
N SER A 59 -4.65 -7.92 -5.98
CA SER A 59 -6.00 -8.19 -5.45
C SER A 59 -6.44 -7.19 -4.40
N GLY A 60 -7.72 -6.87 -4.39
CA GLY A 60 -8.38 -5.92 -3.49
C GLY A 60 -8.77 -4.60 -4.16
N ARG A 61 -9.67 -3.86 -3.51
CA ARG A 61 -10.17 -2.54 -3.91
C ARG A 61 -10.56 -2.39 -5.39
N MET A 62 -11.45 -3.24 -5.84
CA MET A 62 -12.11 -3.03 -7.14
C MET A 62 -13.01 -1.77 -7.12
N PRO A 63 -13.19 -1.07 -8.25
CA PRO A 63 -12.54 -1.29 -9.56
C PRO A 63 -11.26 -0.46 -9.76
N VAL A 64 -10.84 0.32 -8.75
CA VAL A 64 -9.86 1.41 -8.94
C VAL A 64 -8.48 0.95 -9.40
N ARG A 65 -8.03 -0.24 -8.95
CA ARG A 65 -6.75 -0.82 -9.38
C ARG A 65 -6.78 -1.25 -10.84
N ALA A 66 -7.85 -1.94 -11.26
CA ALA A 66 -8.04 -2.36 -12.65
C ALA A 66 -8.14 -1.15 -13.59
N ARG A 67 -8.83 -0.07 -13.19
CA ARG A 67 -8.92 1.18 -13.98
C ARG A 67 -7.57 1.87 -14.14
N GLU A 68 -6.74 1.94 -13.08
CA GLU A 68 -5.38 2.48 -13.19
C GLU A 68 -4.53 1.61 -14.13
N ALA A 69 -4.62 0.28 -14.04
CA ALA A 69 -3.91 -0.63 -14.92
C ALA A 69 -4.33 -0.47 -16.38
N ALA A 70 -5.63 -0.36 -16.66
CA ALA A 70 -6.13 -0.11 -18.00
C ALA A 70 -5.62 1.22 -18.57
N LYS A 71 -5.54 2.26 -17.74
CA LYS A 71 -4.96 3.55 -18.13
C LYS A 71 -3.50 3.42 -18.54
N LEU A 72 -2.70 2.72 -17.72
CA LEU A 72 -1.29 2.47 -18.01
C LEU A 72 -1.10 1.63 -19.29
N TYR A 73 -1.96 0.62 -19.49
CA TYR A 73 -1.96 -0.18 -20.71
C TYR A 73 -2.23 0.68 -21.95
N ARG A 74 -3.27 1.53 -21.94
CA ARG A 74 -3.56 2.45 -23.05
C ARG A 74 -2.45 3.48 -23.32
N GLN A 75 -1.67 3.81 -22.30
CA GLN A 75 -0.48 4.67 -22.42
C GLN A 75 0.75 3.91 -22.97
N GLY A 76 0.63 2.61 -23.22
CA GLY A 76 1.69 1.79 -23.81
C GLY A 76 2.83 1.45 -22.84
N TYR A 77 2.57 1.43 -21.53
CA TYR A 77 3.57 1.06 -20.54
C TYR A 77 3.92 -0.43 -20.58
N ALA A 78 2.97 -1.30 -20.94
CA ALA A 78 3.21 -2.73 -21.10
C ALA A 78 2.24 -3.35 -22.11
N PRO A 79 2.62 -4.46 -22.79
CA PRO A 79 1.75 -5.18 -23.71
C PRO A 79 0.70 -6.06 -23.04
N GLU A 80 0.84 -6.36 -21.75
CA GLU A 80 -0.03 -7.28 -21.01
C GLU A 80 -0.43 -6.73 -19.65
N VAL A 81 -1.57 -7.22 -19.15
CA VAL A 81 -2.06 -6.99 -17.80
C VAL A 81 -2.20 -8.35 -17.10
N TRP A 82 -1.54 -8.48 -15.97
CA TRP A 82 -1.56 -9.69 -15.15
C TRP A 82 -2.46 -9.48 -13.94
N LEU A 83 -3.30 -10.48 -13.66
CA LEU A 83 -4.19 -10.54 -12.52
C LEU A 83 -3.74 -11.69 -11.62
N THR A 84 -3.78 -11.49 -10.32
CA THR A 84 -3.65 -12.56 -9.35
C THR A 84 -5.04 -13.03 -8.92
N HIS A 85 -5.15 -14.27 -8.47
CA HIS A 85 -6.43 -14.89 -8.16
C HIS A 85 -6.44 -15.29 -6.67
N PRO A 86 -7.27 -14.62 -5.83
CA PRO A 86 -7.42 -15.00 -4.42
C PRO A 86 -8.06 -16.38 -4.26
N ALA A 87 -7.49 -17.21 -3.38
CA ALA A 87 -8.05 -18.53 -3.08
C ALA A 87 -9.41 -18.42 -2.39
N GLU A 88 -9.50 -17.51 -1.40
CA GLU A 88 -10.71 -17.30 -0.62
C GLU A 88 -11.53 -16.08 -1.09
N PRO A 89 -12.86 -16.12 -1.02
CA PRO A 89 -13.71 -17.21 -0.49
C PRO A 89 -14.02 -18.34 -1.49
N GLY A 90 -13.38 -18.36 -2.68
CA GLY A 90 -13.70 -19.27 -3.75
C GLY A 90 -13.58 -20.74 -3.38
N GLU A 91 -12.50 -21.15 -2.71
CA GLU A 91 -12.29 -22.52 -2.28
C GLU A 91 -13.33 -22.98 -1.25
N SER A 92 -13.63 -22.14 -0.26
CA SER A 92 -14.65 -22.43 0.76
C SER A 92 -16.03 -22.58 0.15
N LEU A 93 -16.43 -21.70 -0.78
CA LEU A 93 -17.71 -21.75 -1.44
C LEU A 93 -17.83 -22.96 -2.38
N LYS A 94 -16.78 -23.29 -3.09
CA LYS A 94 -16.69 -24.49 -3.94
C LYS A 94 -16.85 -25.77 -3.13
N ALA A 95 -16.25 -25.84 -1.94
CA ALA A 95 -16.42 -26.97 -1.02
C ALA A 95 -17.87 -27.16 -0.57
N MET A 96 -18.69 -26.09 -0.57
CA MET A 96 -20.13 -26.10 -0.30
C MET A 96 -20.98 -26.36 -1.55
N GLY A 97 -20.39 -26.55 -2.71
CA GLY A 97 -21.10 -26.70 -3.99
C GLY A 97 -21.67 -25.40 -4.57
N LEU A 98 -21.19 -24.25 -4.08
CA LEU A 98 -21.64 -22.93 -4.55
C LEU A 98 -20.70 -22.40 -5.63
N ALA A 99 -21.27 -21.82 -6.70
CA ALA A 99 -20.51 -21.10 -7.70
C ALA A 99 -20.07 -19.72 -7.17
N TYR A 100 -18.80 -19.39 -7.38
CA TYR A 100 -18.26 -18.08 -7.04
C TYR A 100 -17.40 -17.58 -8.20
N GLU A 101 -17.66 -16.38 -8.68
CA GLU A 101 -16.78 -15.67 -9.59
C GLU A 101 -15.77 -14.86 -8.76
N GLY A 102 -14.48 -15.16 -8.93
CA GLY A 102 -13.40 -14.49 -8.20
C GLY A 102 -13.26 -13.00 -8.54
N GLU A 103 -12.52 -12.29 -7.70
CA GLU A 103 -12.22 -10.88 -7.90
C GLU A 103 -11.51 -10.61 -9.24
N GLU A 104 -10.67 -11.54 -9.68
CA GLU A 104 -9.95 -11.49 -10.96
C GLU A 104 -10.90 -11.46 -12.16
N VAL A 105 -12.04 -12.16 -12.08
CA VAL A 105 -13.06 -12.15 -13.14
C VAL A 105 -13.67 -10.75 -13.29
N TYR A 106 -14.02 -10.11 -12.18
CA TYR A 106 -14.55 -8.75 -12.21
C TYR A 106 -13.48 -7.73 -12.61
N SER A 107 -12.24 -7.90 -12.17
CA SER A 107 -11.12 -7.07 -12.58
C SER A 107 -10.86 -7.18 -14.09
N ALA A 108 -10.94 -8.40 -14.66
CA ALA A 108 -10.85 -8.61 -16.11
C ALA A 108 -11.99 -7.93 -16.86
N ARG A 109 -13.23 -8.01 -16.35
CA ARG A 109 -14.38 -7.30 -16.95
C ARG A 109 -14.19 -5.78 -16.93
N VAL A 110 -13.66 -5.22 -15.85
CA VAL A 110 -13.32 -3.79 -15.77
C VAL A 110 -12.24 -3.42 -16.79
N LEU A 111 -11.17 -4.21 -16.89
CA LEU A 111 -10.10 -4.00 -17.87
C LEU A 111 -10.64 -4.00 -19.31
N ILE A 112 -11.49 -4.98 -19.66
CA ILE A 112 -12.12 -5.06 -20.98
C ILE A 112 -13.02 -3.84 -21.23
N HIS A 113 -13.84 -3.47 -20.27
CA HIS A 113 -14.70 -2.28 -20.36
C HIS A 113 -13.88 -0.99 -20.59
N GLU A 114 -12.70 -0.90 -19.97
CA GLU A 114 -11.75 0.22 -20.12
C GLU A 114 -10.86 0.11 -21.38
N GLY A 115 -11.13 -0.86 -22.27
CA GLY A 115 -10.49 -0.98 -23.58
C GLY A 115 -9.22 -1.83 -23.63
N VAL A 116 -8.94 -2.65 -22.61
CA VAL A 116 -7.86 -3.65 -22.67
C VAL A 116 -8.39 -4.89 -23.41
N PRO A 117 -7.74 -5.34 -24.50
CA PRO A 117 -8.17 -6.54 -25.20
C PRO A 117 -8.09 -7.78 -24.29
N ALA A 118 -9.09 -8.67 -24.35
CA ALA A 118 -9.13 -9.88 -23.53
C ALA A 118 -7.84 -10.74 -23.66
N ARG A 119 -7.27 -10.82 -24.89
CA ARG A 119 -6.02 -11.54 -25.13
C ARG A 119 -4.77 -10.98 -24.43
N ALA A 120 -4.85 -9.73 -23.93
CA ALA A 120 -3.77 -9.09 -23.20
C ALA A 120 -3.92 -9.24 -21.68
N ILE A 121 -4.97 -9.90 -21.21
CA ILE A 121 -5.26 -10.10 -19.78
C ILE A 121 -4.94 -11.56 -19.43
N HIS A 122 -4.07 -11.75 -18.46
CA HIS A 122 -3.65 -13.08 -18.00
C HIS A 122 -3.88 -13.21 -16.50
N VAL A 123 -4.59 -14.26 -16.10
CA VAL A 123 -4.75 -14.63 -14.69
C VAL A 123 -3.62 -15.59 -14.34
N LEU A 124 -2.87 -15.28 -13.28
CA LEU A 124 -1.72 -16.05 -12.85
C LEU A 124 -2.10 -17.09 -11.79
N GLU A 125 -1.46 -18.26 -11.90
CA GLU A 125 -1.55 -19.37 -10.96
C GLU A 125 -0.22 -19.51 -10.17
N PRO A 126 -0.21 -20.09 -8.98
CA PRO A 126 -1.36 -20.62 -8.23
C PRO A 126 -2.18 -19.53 -7.53
N PRO A 127 -3.35 -19.91 -6.93
CA PRO A 127 -4.14 -19.01 -6.11
C PRO A 127 -3.32 -18.44 -4.95
N ILE A 128 -3.63 -17.20 -4.58
CA ILE A 128 -2.91 -16.47 -3.52
C ILE A 128 -3.76 -16.35 -2.25
N VAL A 129 -3.10 -16.31 -1.09
CA VAL A 129 -3.76 -16.15 0.22
C VAL A 129 -3.45 -14.80 0.85
N ASN A 130 -2.30 -14.24 0.51
CA ASN A 130 -1.82 -12.97 1.07
C ASN A 130 -0.89 -12.24 0.08
N THR A 131 -0.49 -11.02 0.41
CA THR A 131 0.36 -10.18 -0.46
C THR A 131 1.77 -10.77 -0.66
N ALA A 132 2.29 -11.56 0.29
CA ALA A 132 3.60 -12.19 0.10
C ALA A 132 3.55 -13.28 -0.97
N ASP A 133 2.47 -14.08 -0.99
CA ASP A 133 2.25 -15.09 -2.02
C ASP A 133 2.01 -14.43 -3.39
N GLU A 134 1.23 -13.35 -3.40
CA GLU A 134 1.00 -12.54 -4.59
C GLU A 134 2.30 -12.06 -5.23
N VAL A 135 3.22 -11.51 -4.44
CA VAL A 135 4.55 -11.08 -4.90
C VAL A 135 5.37 -12.26 -5.41
N LYS A 136 5.31 -13.44 -4.76
CA LYS A 136 6.03 -14.65 -5.21
C LYS A 136 5.49 -15.14 -6.56
N VAL A 137 4.16 -15.21 -6.73
CA VAL A 137 3.52 -15.63 -7.99
C VAL A 137 3.92 -14.69 -9.13
N LEU A 138 3.82 -13.37 -8.91
CA LEU A 138 4.23 -12.37 -9.89
C LEU A 138 5.72 -12.45 -10.20
N GLY A 139 6.57 -12.61 -9.18
CA GLY A 139 8.01 -12.76 -9.35
C GLY A 139 8.39 -14.00 -10.12
N ALA A 140 7.74 -15.13 -9.84
CA ALA A 140 7.97 -16.40 -10.54
C ALA A 140 7.57 -16.30 -12.03
N ALA A 141 6.40 -15.73 -12.32
CA ALA A 141 5.98 -15.48 -13.70
C ALA A 141 6.99 -14.59 -14.45
N LEU A 142 7.44 -13.50 -13.80
CA LEU A 142 8.37 -12.56 -14.40
C LEU A 142 9.78 -13.15 -14.62
N ALA A 143 10.22 -14.10 -13.79
CA ALA A 143 11.55 -14.70 -13.88
C ALA A 143 11.78 -15.45 -15.21
N HIS A 144 10.70 -15.91 -15.86
CA HIS A 144 10.74 -16.62 -17.14
C HIS A 144 10.67 -15.69 -18.37
N GLU A 145 10.45 -14.39 -18.15
CA GLU A 145 10.34 -13.40 -19.21
C GLU A 145 11.70 -12.80 -19.61
N PRO A 146 11.90 -12.45 -20.90
CA PRO A 146 13.11 -11.74 -21.34
C PRO A 146 13.26 -10.37 -20.69
N ASP A 147 12.16 -9.60 -20.64
CA ASP A 147 12.07 -8.34 -19.87
C ASP A 147 11.52 -8.66 -18.48
N ARG A 148 12.39 -8.60 -17.49
CA ARG A 148 12.08 -8.89 -16.08
C ARG A 148 11.60 -7.66 -15.32
N SER A 149 10.75 -6.85 -15.95
CA SER A 149 10.17 -5.68 -15.32
C SER A 149 8.65 -5.73 -15.27
N VAL A 150 8.04 -5.26 -14.17
CA VAL A 150 6.60 -5.25 -13.95
C VAL A 150 6.18 -3.97 -13.23
N ILE A 151 5.02 -3.41 -13.60
CA ILE A 151 4.37 -2.32 -12.87
C ILE A 151 3.35 -2.93 -11.92
N LEU A 152 3.52 -2.73 -10.62
CA LEU A 152 2.68 -3.27 -9.55
C LEU A 152 1.62 -2.25 -9.16
N VAL A 153 0.39 -2.40 -9.64
CA VAL A 153 -0.71 -1.48 -9.37
C VAL A 153 -1.45 -1.90 -8.10
N THR A 154 -1.52 -1.00 -7.13
CA THR A 154 -2.18 -1.26 -5.85
C THR A 154 -2.83 0.00 -5.27
N SER A 155 -3.47 -0.08 -4.09
CA SER A 155 -4.05 1.06 -3.37
C SER A 155 -2.97 1.94 -2.77
N LYS A 156 -3.26 3.24 -2.56
CA LYS A 156 -2.30 4.22 -2.06
C LYS A 156 -1.61 3.78 -0.76
N ALA A 157 -2.36 3.44 0.27
CA ALA A 157 -1.80 3.05 1.56
C ALA A 157 -0.99 1.75 1.50
N HIS A 158 -1.31 0.87 0.55
CA HIS A 158 -0.70 -0.45 0.40
C HIS A 158 0.67 -0.42 -0.33
N THR A 159 1.00 0.66 -1.02
CA THR A 159 2.19 0.77 -1.88
C THR A 159 3.50 0.47 -1.15
N ARG A 160 3.69 0.96 0.08
CA ARG A 160 4.93 0.73 0.85
C ARG A 160 5.12 -0.74 1.20
N ARG A 161 4.06 -1.45 1.58
CA ARG A 161 4.14 -2.88 1.90
C ARG A 161 4.42 -3.73 0.66
N VAL A 162 3.79 -3.42 -0.46
CA VAL A 162 4.08 -4.08 -1.75
C VAL A 162 5.54 -3.87 -2.14
N ARG A 163 6.06 -2.62 -2.07
CA ARG A 163 7.46 -2.34 -2.37
C ARG A 163 8.43 -3.11 -1.47
N LEU A 164 8.13 -3.18 -0.16
CA LEU A 164 8.96 -3.92 0.81
C LEU A 164 8.98 -5.41 0.49
N LEU A 165 7.81 -6.01 0.27
CA LEU A 165 7.70 -7.43 -0.04
C LEU A 165 8.34 -7.77 -1.38
N TRP A 166 8.16 -6.93 -2.42
CA TRP A 166 8.85 -7.12 -3.68
C TRP A 166 10.37 -7.19 -3.52
N ARG A 167 10.95 -6.24 -2.81
CA ARG A 167 12.40 -6.19 -2.56
C ARG A 167 12.91 -7.40 -1.77
N LYS A 168 12.06 -8.01 -0.93
CA LYS A 168 12.45 -9.17 -0.10
C LYS A 168 12.25 -10.51 -0.79
N LEU A 169 11.22 -10.64 -1.62
CA LEU A 169 10.69 -11.93 -2.06
C LEU A 169 10.77 -12.16 -3.58
N ALA A 170 10.87 -11.09 -4.37
CA ALA A 170 11.01 -11.25 -5.81
C ALA A 170 12.36 -11.87 -6.17
N PRO A 171 12.42 -12.67 -7.26
CA PRO A 171 13.68 -13.24 -7.72
C PRO A 171 14.71 -12.17 -8.06
N PRO A 172 16.01 -12.47 -7.94
CA PRO A 172 17.07 -11.58 -8.38
C PRO A 172 16.87 -11.13 -9.82
N ASN A 173 17.20 -9.86 -10.11
CA ASN A 173 17.06 -9.25 -11.44
C ASN A 173 15.61 -9.01 -11.91
N CYS A 174 14.58 -9.27 -11.09
CA CYS A 174 13.22 -8.88 -11.36
C CYS A 174 12.96 -7.46 -10.81
N ARG A 175 12.60 -6.53 -11.69
CA ARG A 175 12.32 -5.13 -11.34
C ARG A 175 10.83 -4.89 -11.18
N GLY A 176 10.38 -4.54 -9.98
CA GLY A 176 9.02 -4.08 -9.71
C GLY A 176 8.96 -2.56 -9.55
N MET A 177 8.03 -1.92 -10.24
CA MET A 177 7.74 -0.49 -10.13
C MET A 177 6.35 -0.34 -9.51
N VAL A 178 6.29 0.16 -8.29
CA VAL A 178 5.01 0.30 -7.57
C VAL A 178 4.28 1.55 -8.02
N ARG A 179 2.99 1.38 -8.31
CA ARG A 179 2.07 2.43 -8.71
C ARG A 179 0.81 2.42 -7.84
N ALA A 180 0.46 3.56 -7.27
CA ALA A 180 -0.81 3.77 -6.59
C ALA A 180 -1.95 3.98 -7.60
N ALA A 181 -3.10 3.34 -7.39
CA ALA A 181 -4.31 3.67 -8.12
C ALA A 181 -4.73 5.11 -7.80
N ARG A 182 -4.72 6.00 -8.79
CA ARG A 182 -4.95 7.44 -8.58
C ARG A 182 -6.34 7.77 -8.06
N GLU A 183 -7.35 7.00 -8.48
CA GLU A 183 -8.73 7.18 -8.05
C GLU A 183 -9.05 6.55 -6.69
N ASP A 184 -8.06 5.95 -6.02
CA ASP A 184 -8.22 5.49 -4.65
C ASP A 184 -8.56 6.67 -3.72
N ARG A 185 -9.63 6.50 -2.93
CA ARG A 185 -10.18 7.54 -2.05
C ARG A 185 -9.35 7.78 -0.79
N PHE A 186 -8.37 6.94 -0.50
CA PHE A 186 -7.51 7.09 0.67
C PHE A 186 -6.90 8.50 0.72
N ASP A 187 -7.17 9.22 1.83
CA ASP A 187 -6.57 10.54 2.09
C ASP A 187 -5.34 10.40 3.01
N PRO A 188 -4.13 10.40 2.46
CA PRO A 188 -2.93 10.26 3.27
C PRO A 188 -2.64 11.45 4.19
N GLY A 189 -3.29 12.59 3.94
CA GLY A 189 -3.13 13.82 4.73
C GLY A 189 -4.03 13.91 5.95
N HIS A 190 -5.18 13.24 5.90
CA HIS A 190 -6.20 13.31 6.95
C HIS A 190 -6.83 11.94 7.24
N TRP A 191 -6.03 10.88 7.12
CA TRP A 191 -6.46 9.49 7.25
C TRP A 191 -7.25 9.19 8.54
N TRP A 192 -7.01 9.95 9.62
CA TRP A 192 -7.72 9.80 10.91
C TRP A 192 -9.16 10.35 10.90
N ARG A 193 -9.58 11.05 9.84
CA ARG A 193 -10.95 11.59 9.70
C ARG A 193 -11.95 10.60 9.17
N SER A 194 -11.50 9.48 8.60
CA SER A 194 -12.30 8.40 8.06
C SER A 194 -11.99 7.11 8.81
N SER A 195 -13.01 6.41 9.32
CA SER A 195 -12.82 5.10 9.94
C SER A 195 -12.23 4.08 8.96
N GLY A 196 -12.62 4.16 7.69
CA GLY A 196 -12.06 3.31 6.64
C GLY A 196 -10.57 3.53 6.44
N ASP A 197 -10.15 4.80 6.32
CA ASP A 197 -8.74 5.13 6.14
C ASP A 197 -7.91 4.82 7.40
N ALA A 198 -8.48 5.03 8.60
CA ALA A 198 -7.82 4.70 9.85
C ALA A 198 -7.56 3.19 9.97
N LEU A 199 -8.55 2.36 9.67
CA LEU A 199 -8.40 0.90 9.65
C LEU A 199 -7.38 0.46 8.60
N GLU A 200 -7.35 1.11 7.45
CA GLU A 200 -6.37 0.83 6.42
C GLU A 200 -4.95 1.14 6.87
N VAL A 201 -4.73 2.31 7.51
CA VAL A 201 -3.42 2.66 8.09
C VAL A 201 -2.98 1.63 9.13
N VAL A 202 -3.86 1.24 10.07
CA VAL A 202 -3.55 0.22 11.07
C VAL A 202 -3.17 -1.10 10.41
N ARG A 203 -3.97 -1.56 9.44
CA ARG A 203 -3.72 -2.80 8.69
C ARG A 203 -2.35 -2.77 7.98
N GLU A 204 -2.03 -1.66 7.32
CA GLU A 204 -0.79 -1.55 6.57
C GLU A 204 0.44 -1.42 7.48
N VAL A 205 0.34 -0.69 8.60
CA VAL A 205 1.41 -0.61 9.60
C VAL A 205 1.69 -1.99 10.21
N LEU A 206 0.65 -2.72 10.63
CA LEU A 206 0.81 -4.09 11.15
C LEU A 206 1.38 -5.04 10.09
N GLY A 207 0.90 -4.93 8.84
CA GLY A 207 1.42 -5.69 7.70
C GLY A 207 2.89 -5.41 7.40
N LEU A 208 3.33 -4.15 7.54
CA LEU A 208 4.74 -3.76 7.40
C LEU A 208 5.61 -4.31 8.53
N LEU A 209 5.14 -4.22 9.78
CA LEU A 209 5.84 -4.78 10.94
C LEU A 209 6.03 -6.28 10.78
N ASN A 210 4.98 -6.99 10.36
CA ASN A 210 5.05 -8.41 10.07
C ASN A 210 6.03 -8.72 8.92
N ALA A 211 5.93 -8.01 7.81
CA ALA A 211 6.83 -8.19 6.67
C ALA A 211 8.30 -7.89 7.03
N TRP A 212 8.53 -6.94 7.95
CA TRP A 212 9.86 -6.60 8.44
C TRP A 212 10.41 -7.67 9.39
N ALA A 213 9.59 -8.15 10.31
CA ALA A 213 9.97 -9.18 11.28
C ALA A 213 10.15 -10.58 10.66
N GLY A 214 9.69 -10.78 9.40
CA GLY A 214 9.76 -12.07 8.73
C GLY A 214 8.82 -13.12 9.33
N LEU A 215 7.80 -12.68 10.07
CA LEU A 215 6.83 -13.58 10.67
C LEU A 215 5.89 -14.13 9.58
N PRO A 216 5.70 -15.45 9.50
CA PRO A 216 4.69 -16.01 8.61
C PRO A 216 3.31 -15.68 9.17
N LEU A 217 2.62 -14.67 8.63
CA LEU A 217 1.17 -14.58 8.82
C LEU A 217 0.55 -15.62 7.89
N THR A 218 0.47 -16.84 8.39
CA THR A 218 -0.48 -17.80 7.84
C THR A 218 -1.88 -17.33 8.25
N PRO A 219 -2.84 -17.22 7.31
CA PRO A 219 -4.23 -17.04 7.69
C PRO A 219 -4.60 -18.17 8.65
N THR A 220 -5.19 -17.84 9.78
CA THR A 220 -5.85 -18.84 10.63
C THR A 220 -6.89 -19.53 9.77
N ARG A 221 -6.75 -20.84 9.63
CA ARG A 221 -7.73 -21.73 8.99
C ARG A 221 -9.05 -21.69 9.73
#